data_3e431878ecd8f187b198a58943029574
#
_entry.id   3e431878ecd8f187b198a58943029574
#
_cell.length_a   1.000
_cell.length_b   1.000
_cell.length_c   1.000
_cell.angle_alpha   90.00
_cell.angle_beta   90.00
_cell.angle_gamma   90.00
#
_symmetry.space_group_name_H-M   'P 1'
#
loop_
_entity.id
_entity.type
_entity.pdbx_description
1 polymer ?
#
loop_
_entity_poly.entity_id
_entity_poly.type
_entity_poly.pdbx_seq_one_letter_code
_entity_poly.pdbx_strand_id
1 'polypeptide(L)'
;MRFKPDISRYTYPEKPDQHMLYVKHQVDTNFDENHRYYNNTFFYHVLRFFANILIHLLLYPFMYLRYGVKVEGRKNVRKAKKLKGSVMTICNHVFPMDYLVVSRAIRPKMEYFMAWPINFEGPNRHLIRIMGGVPIPQKLKAIKTFEKAIDDIIEDGRWLHVYPEGSMWWYYPYVRPLKKGCFKTAYKHNLPVLPMAISFRPRKGLFALYNKKEPLVTIKVGELMYLDKSLEKNDAIFDIQSRAYHEMQILAGITPDDPDYQTLERKGS
;
A
#
# COMPACT_ATOMS: atom_id res chain seq x y z
N MET A 1 -10.77 -18.29 -15.48
CA MET A 1 -9.34 -18.38 -15.18
C MET A 1 -8.81 -16.96 -14.94
N ARG A 2 -8.10 -16.73 -13.84
CA ARG A 2 -7.50 -15.42 -13.51
C ARG A 2 -6.35 -15.13 -14.49
N PHE A 3 -6.27 -13.88 -14.95
CA PHE A 3 -5.14 -13.44 -15.78
C PHE A 3 -3.87 -13.34 -14.91
N LYS A 4 -2.83 -14.05 -15.33
CA LYS A 4 -1.49 -13.92 -14.75
C LYS A 4 -0.62 -13.14 -15.74
N PRO A 5 0.05 -12.05 -15.33
CA PRO A 5 1.00 -11.37 -16.20
C PRO A 5 2.18 -12.29 -16.55
N ASP A 6 2.83 -12.02 -17.66
CA ASP A 6 4.10 -12.68 -17.99
C ASP A 6 5.19 -12.16 -17.03
N ILE A 7 5.60 -13.04 -16.14
CA ILE A 7 6.61 -12.77 -15.12
C ILE A 7 8.01 -13.29 -15.50
N SER A 8 8.17 -13.90 -16.67
CA SER A 8 9.45 -14.48 -17.12
C SER A 8 10.60 -13.45 -17.18
N ARG A 9 10.24 -12.16 -17.26
CA ARG A 9 11.17 -11.01 -17.30
C ARG A 9 11.65 -10.56 -15.93
N TYR A 10 11.10 -11.12 -14.86
CA TYR A 10 11.38 -10.70 -13.50
C TYR A 10 11.97 -11.85 -12.71
N THR A 11 13.08 -11.58 -12.01
CA THR A 11 13.66 -12.50 -11.02
C THR A 11 13.17 -12.08 -9.66
N TYR A 12 12.42 -12.96 -8.99
CA TYR A 12 11.94 -12.71 -7.64
C TYR A 12 12.89 -13.31 -6.61
N PRO A 13 13.07 -12.67 -5.46
CA PRO A 13 13.82 -13.23 -4.35
C PRO A 13 13.21 -14.55 -3.86
N GLU A 14 14.04 -15.39 -3.25
CA GLU A 14 13.59 -16.64 -2.64
C GLU A 14 12.73 -16.41 -1.41
N LYS A 15 13.11 -15.42 -0.59
CA LYS A 15 12.36 -15.07 0.63
C LYS A 15 11.32 -13.99 0.34
N PRO A 16 10.06 -14.15 0.79
CA PRO A 16 8.96 -13.27 0.45
C PRO A 16 9.12 -11.84 0.98
N ASP A 17 9.98 -11.60 1.96
CA ASP A 17 10.23 -10.29 2.55
C ASP A 17 11.45 -9.55 1.97
N GLN A 18 12.20 -10.19 1.08
CA GLN A 18 13.34 -9.56 0.42
C GLN A 18 12.87 -8.58 -0.67
N HIS A 19 13.66 -7.52 -0.86
CA HIS A 19 13.42 -6.56 -1.93
C HIS A 19 13.84 -7.13 -3.29
N MET A 20 12.95 -7.05 -4.28
CA MET A 20 13.24 -7.39 -5.66
C MET A 20 14.26 -6.42 -6.27
N LEU A 21 14.19 -5.14 -5.91
CA LEU A 21 15.12 -4.13 -6.39
C LEU A 21 16.33 -4.06 -5.46
N TYR A 22 17.48 -4.43 -5.99
CA TYR A 22 18.74 -4.26 -5.27
C TYR A 22 19.24 -2.82 -5.44
N VAL A 23 19.33 -2.09 -4.34
CA VAL A 23 19.93 -0.75 -4.32
C VAL A 23 21.40 -0.89 -3.96
N LYS A 24 22.27 -0.64 -4.92
CA LYS A 24 23.73 -0.79 -4.77
C LYS A 24 24.38 0.16 -3.74
N HIS A 25 23.70 1.20 -3.33
CA HIS A 25 24.24 2.16 -2.35
C HIS A 25 23.36 2.14 -1.09
N GLN A 26 23.97 1.88 0.06
CA GLN A 26 23.39 2.32 1.33
C GLN A 26 23.42 3.83 1.30
N VAL A 27 22.25 4.40 1.13
CA VAL A 27 22.11 5.84 1.16
C VAL A 27 22.17 6.25 2.62
N ASP A 28 23.15 7.08 2.97
CA ASP A 28 23.20 7.69 4.30
C ASP A 28 22.09 8.74 4.38
N THR A 29 20.89 8.27 4.66
CA THR A 29 19.74 9.13 4.79
C THR A 29 19.79 9.83 6.15
N ASN A 30 19.74 11.15 6.15
CA ASN A 30 19.63 11.97 7.35
C ASN A 30 18.25 11.88 8.05
N PHE A 31 17.63 10.67 8.04
CA PHE A 31 16.39 10.41 8.77
C PHE A 31 16.72 9.90 10.16
N ASP A 32 17.25 10.81 10.97
CA ASP A 32 17.64 10.57 12.38
C ASP A 32 16.50 10.94 13.35
N GLU A 33 16.82 10.94 14.63
CA GLU A 33 15.90 11.28 15.70
C GLU A 33 15.42 12.73 15.68
N ASN A 34 16.12 13.64 14.99
CA ASN A 34 15.79 15.07 14.86
C ASN A 34 14.96 15.35 13.61
N HIS A 35 14.79 14.33 12.73
CA HIS A 35 14.01 14.51 11.51
C HIS A 35 12.53 14.71 11.80
N ARG A 36 11.92 15.71 11.15
CA ARG A 36 10.48 15.92 11.23
C ARG A 36 9.75 14.95 10.29
N TYR A 37 9.34 13.79 10.82
CA TYR A 37 8.64 12.74 10.06
C TYR A 37 7.21 13.13 9.68
N TYR A 38 6.53 13.93 10.51
CA TYR A 38 5.18 14.42 10.27
C TYR A 38 5.13 15.94 10.29
N ASN A 39 4.51 16.52 9.26
CA ASN A 39 4.25 17.96 9.19
C ASN A 39 2.73 18.20 9.24
N ASN A 40 2.23 18.72 10.36
CA ASN A 40 0.83 19.03 10.61
C ASN A 40 0.47 20.51 10.49
N THR A 41 1.34 21.31 9.85
CA THR A 41 1.04 22.73 9.68
C THR A 41 -0.11 22.95 8.70
N PHE A 42 -0.93 23.96 8.96
CA PHE A 42 -2.05 24.34 8.10
C PHE A 42 -1.62 24.54 6.64
N PHE A 43 -0.57 25.32 6.42
CA PHE A 43 -0.05 25.59 5.06
C PHE A 43 0.38 24.31 4.32
N TYR A 44 0.98 23.35 5.03
CA TYR A 44 1.37 22.10 4.44
C TYR A 44 0.14 21.28 4.00
N HIS A 45 -0.93 21.28 4.79
CA HIS A 45 -2.17 20.60 4.40
C HIS A 45 -2.88 21.27 3.22
N VAL A 46 -2.88 22.60 3.18
CA VAL A 46 -3.39 23.35 2.02
C VAL A 46 -2.59 23.01 0.76
N LEU A 47 -1.25 23.05 0.86
CA LEU A 47 -0.38 22.68 -0.25
C LEU A 47 -0.62 21.24 -0.74
N ARG A 48 -0.73 20.29 0.20
CA ARG A 48 -1.07 18.89 -0.12
C ARG A 48 -2.42 18.77 -0.83
N PHE A 49 -3.40 19.53 -0.39
CA PHE A 49 -4.74 19.50 -1.01
C PHE A 49 -4.68 19.94 -2.47
N PHE A 50 -4.05 21.05 -2.78
CA PHE A 50 -3.92 21.53 -4.17
C PHE A 50 -3.02 20.63 -5.01
N ALA A 51 -1.90 20.17 -4.45
CA ALA A 51 -1.03 19.21 -5.13
C ALA A 51 -1.77 17.91 -5.47
N ASN A 52 -2.60 17.41 -4.54
CA ASN A 52 -3.40 16.22 -4.78
C ASN A 52 -4.41 16.42 -5.92
N ILE A 53 -5.06 17.58 -5.99
CA ILE A 53 -5.93 17.94 -7.12
C ILE A 53 -5.14 17.90 -8.43
N LEU A 54 -3.98 18.55 -8.47
CA LEU A 54 -3.13 18.63 -9.66
C LEU A 54 -2.64 17.24 -10.10
N ILE A 55 -2.18 16.43 -9.17
CA ILE A 55 -1.80 15.03 -9.41
C ILE A 55 -2.97 14.26 -10.03
N HIS A 56 -4.19 14.44 -9.50
CA HIS A 56 -5.37 13.78 -10.03
C HIS A 56 -5.75 14.27 -11.42
N LEU A 57 -5.55 15.53 -11.73
CA LEU A 57 -5.85 16.08 -13.04
C LEU A 57 -4.83 15.69 -14.11
N LEU A 58 -3.54 15.60 -13.74
CA LEU A 58 -2.46 15.35 -14.70
C LEU A 58 -2.06 13.87 -14.78
N LEU A 59 -1.79 13.24 -13.65
CA LEU A 59 -1.28 11.86 -13.65
C LEU A 59 -2.36 10.80 -13.88
N TYR A 60 -3.60 11.06 -13.50
CA TYR A 60 -4.66 10.06 -13.67
C TYR A 60 -5.08 9.81 -15.11
N PRO A 61 -5.26 10.82 -15.98
CA PRO A 61 -5.48 10.56 -17.40
C PRO A 61 -4.35 9.71 -18.00
N PHE A 62 -3.10 10.02 -17.66
CA PHE A 62 -1.95 9.20 -18.05
C PHE A 62 -2.05 7.76 -17.54
N MET A 63 -2.31 7.57 -16.24
CA MET A 63 -2.46 6.25 -15.63
C MET A 63 -3.62 5.47 -16.25
N TYR A 64 -4.72 6.13 -16.56
CA TYR A 64 -5.86 5.51 -17.23
C TYR A 64 -5.50 5.08 -18.65
N LEU A 65 -4.93 5.98 -19.45
CA LEU A 65 -4.57 5.69 -20.83
C LEU A 65 -3.50 4.61 -20.94
N ARG A 66 -2.47 4.68 -20.08
CA ARG A 66 -1.34 3.75 -20.15
C ARG A 66 -1.65 2.39 -19.51
N TYR A 67 -2.27 2.37 -18.34
CA TYR A 67 -2.46 1.16 -17.53
C TYR A 67 -3.92 0.75 -17.36
N GLY A 68 -4.85 1.49 -17.95
CA GLY A 68 -6.28 1.21 -17.85
C GLY A 68 -6.78 1.07 -16.42
N VAL A 69 -6.27 1.90 -15.50
CA VAL A 69 -6.55 1.77 -14.07
C VAL A 69 -8.05 1.73 -13.80
N LYS A 70 -8.51 0.61 -13.24
CA LYS A 70 -9.89 0.38 -12.83
C LYS A 70 -9.98 0.26 -11.32
N VAL A 71 -10.97 0.91 -10.72
CA VAL A 71 -11.23 0.84 -9.27
C VAL A 71 -12.57 0.15 -9.04
N GLU A 72 -12.55 -0.94 -8.30
CA GLU A 72 -13.75 -1.68 -7.86
C GLU A 72 -13.91 -1.57 -6.33
N GLY A 73 -15.13 -1.76 -5.82
CA GLY A 73 -15.38 -1.69 -4.37
C GLY A 73 -15.48 -0.28 -3.78
N ARG A 74 -15.67 0.77 -4.58
CA ARG A 74 -15.81 2.17 -4.11
C ARG A 74 -16.89 2.37 -3.04
N LYS A 75 -17.89 1.49 -2.97
CA LYS A 75 -18.91 1.52 -1.90
C LYS A 75 -18.27 1.39 -0.51
N ASN A 76 -17.23 0.57 -0.38
CA ASN A 76 -16.54 0.33 0.89
C ASN A 76 -15.71 1.55 1.31
N VAL A 77 -15.07 2.23 0.36
CA VAL A 77 -14.42 3.54 0.62
C VAL A 77 -15.43 4.57 1.11
N ARG A 78 -16.63 4.61 0.51
CA ARG A 78 -17.69 5.54 0.97
C ARG A 78 -18.15 5.22 2.39
N LYS A 79 -18.25 3.93 2.76
CA LYS A 79 -18.53 3.52 4.14
C LYS A 79 -17.41 3.97 5.08
N ALA A 80 -16.14 3.71 4.73
CA ALA A 80 -14.98 4.10 5.53
C ALA A 80 -14.89 5.61 5.77
N LYS A 81 -15.23 6.43 4.78
CA LYS A 81 -15.21 7.90 4.90
C LYS A 81 -16.24 8.48 5.89
N LYS A 82 -17.28 7.71 6.22
CA LYS A 82 -18.27 8.12 7.22
C LYS A 82 -17.76 7.94 8.66
N LEU A 83 -16.68 7.19 8.84
CA LEU A 83 -16.07 7.02 10.15
C LEU A 83 -15.39 8.31 10.58
N LYS A 84 -15.53 8.64 11.86
CA LYS A 84 -14.74 9.69 12.50
C LYS A 84 -13.37 9.10 12.84
N GLY A 85 -12.31 9.83 12.53
CA GLY A 85 -10.95 9.43 12.84
C GLY A 85 -10.21 8.73 11.70
N SER A 86 -9.15 8.06 12.05
CA SER A 86 -8.21 7.42 11.12
C SER A 86 -8.71 6.05 10.68
N VAL A 87 -8.30 5.67 9.47
CA VAL A 87 -8.49 4.32 8.90
C VAL A 87 -7.13 3.86 8.39
N MET A 88 -6.77 2.62 8.68
CA MET A 88 -5.60 2.00 8.08
C MET A 88 -6.02 1.34 6.76
N THR A 89 -5.40 1.74 5.66
CA THR A 89 -5.56 1.07 4.37
C THR A 89 -4.36 0.16 4.13
N ILE A 90 -4.59 -1.03 3.61
CA ILE A 90 -3.54 -1.99 3.27
C ILE A 90 -3.70 -2.47 1.84
N CYS A 91 -2.57 -2.72 1.16
CA CYS A 91 -2.57 -3.23 -0.21
C CYS A 91 -1.35 -4.12 -0.47
N ASN A 92 -1.43 -5.05 -1.41
CA ASN A 92 -0.26 -5.76 -1.92
C ASN A 92 0.65 -4.80 -2.72
N HIS A 93 1.96 -5.07 -2.73
CA HIS A 93 2.97 -4.17 -3.29
C HIS A 93 3.55 -4.76 -4.57
N VAL A 94 2.81 -4.61 -5.68
CA VAL A 94 3.07 -5.36 -6.94
C VAL A 94 3.18 -4.49 -8.19
N PHE A 95 3.05 -3.17 -8.04
CA PHE A 95 3.04 -2.28 -9.20
C PHE A 95 3.89 -1.03 -8.93
N PRO A 96 4.77 -0.61 -9.86
CA PRO A 96 5.69 0.52 -9.62
C PRO A 96 5.04 1.85 -9.22
N MET A 97 3.76 2.03 -9.59
CA MET A 97 2.97 3.22 -9.26
C MET A 97 1.73 2.87 -8.41
N ASP A 98 1.82 1.83 -7.59
CA ASP A 98 0.68 1.33 -6.81
C ASP A 98 0.12 2.37 -5.84
N TYR A 99 0.97 3.24 -5.25
CA TYR A 99 0.48 4.30 -4.41
C TYR A 99 -0.46 5.27 -5.15
N LEU A 100 -0.19 5.60 -6.42
CA LEU A 100 -1.11 6.40 -7.24
C LEU A 100 -2.44 5.66 -7.46
N VAL A 101 -2.39 4.35 -7.64
CA VAL A 101 -3.58 3.51 -7.82
C VAL A 101 -4.40 3.47 -6.52
N VAL A 102 -3.73 3.32 -5.37
CA VAL A 102 -4.36 3.37 -4.03
C VAL A 102 -4.98 4.74 -3.79
N SER A 103 -4.23 5.82 -3.98
CA SER A 103 -4.73 7.19 -3.85
C SER A 103 -5.97 7.43 -4.71
N ARG A 104 -6.01 6.87 -5.94
CA ARG A 104 -7.20 6.93 -6.80
C ARG A 104 -8.39 6.19 -6.19
N ALA A 105 -8.17 5.06 -5.56
CA ALA A 105 -9.22 4.25 -4.98
C ALA A 105 -9.91 4.98 -3.81
N ILE A 106 -9.16 5.62 -2.94
CA ILE A 106 -9.67 6.26 -1.71
C ILE A 106 -10.16 7.70 -1.90
N ARG A 107 -9.95 8.31 -3.07
CA ARG A 107 -10.33 9.71 -3.35
C ARG A 107 -11.74 10.06 -2.83
N PRO A 108 -11.94 11.27 -2.26
CA PRO A 108 -11.03 12.40 -2.12
C PRO A 108 -10.17 12.39 -0.85
N LYS A 109 -10.15 11.30 -0.07
CA LYS A 109 -9.24 11.19 1.07
C LYS A 109 -7.79 11.20 0.60
N MET A 110 -6.96 11.80 1.42
CA MET A 110 -5.50 11.74 1.33
C MET A 110 -4.99 10.97 2.54
N GLU A 111 -4.04 10.10 2.31
CA GLU A 111 -3.43 9.30 3.35
C GLU A 111 -1.94 9.63 3.51
N TYR A 112 -1.37 9.20 4.60
CA TYR A 112 0.07 9.09 4.79
C TYR A 112 0.49 7.66 4.53
N PHE A 113 1.71 7.44 4.03
CA PHE A 113 2.23 6.11 3.77
C PHE A 113 3.70 6.01 4.14
N MET A 114 4.08 4.88 4.67
CA MET A 114 5.46 4.57 4.96
C MET A 114 6.21 4.25 3.67
N ALA A 115 7.35 4.90 3.47
CA ALA A 115 8.15 4.71 2.26
C ALA A 115 9.63 4.50 2.58
N TRP A 116 10.28 3.74 1.72
CA TRP A 116 11.70 3.47 1.87
C TRP A 116 12.53 4.75 1.70
N PRO A 117 13.58 4.98 2.52
CA PRO A 117 14.38 6.21 2.52
C PRO A 117 14.90 6.64 1.16
N ILE A 118 15.32 5.70 0.34
CA ILE A 118 15.82 5.96 -1.03
C ILE A 118 14.84 6.76 -1.89
N ASN A 119 13.53 6.61 -1.64
CA ASN A 119 12.50 7.32 -2.39
C ASN A 119 12.53 8.84 -2.15
N PHE A 120 13.18 9.28 -1.07
CA PHE A 120 13.29 10.70 -0.69
C PHE A 120 14.58 11.37 -1.18
N GLU A 121 15.40 10.68 -1.97
CA GLU A 121 16.66 11.22 -2.50
C GLU A 121 16.61 11.52 -4.00
N GLY A 122 15.76 10.79 -4.72
CA GLY A 122 15.61 10.97 -6.16
C GLY A 122 14.88 12.26 -6.55
N PRO A 123 14.71 12.49 -7.87
CA PRO A 123 14.03 13.68 -8.40
C PRO A 123 12.57 13.78 -7.93
N ASN A 124 11.96 12.66 -7.59
CA ASN A 124 10.56 12.60 -7.12
C ASN A 124 10.39 12.84 -5.61
N ARG A 125 11.46 13.15 -4.87
CA ARG A 125 11.44 13.32 -3.40
C ARG A 125 10.36 14.29 -2.90
N HIS A 126 10.20 15.41 -3.57
CA HIS A 126 9.21 16.42 -3.18
C HIS A 126 7.78 15.94 -3.46
N LEU A 127 7.57 15.24 -4.58
CA LEU A 127 6.29 14.63 -4.90
C LEU A 127 5.89 13.59 -3.85
N ILE A 128 6.80 12.69 -3.48
CA ILE A 128 6.55 11.66 -2.47
C ILE A 128 6.20 12.27 -1.12
N ARG A 129 6.94 13.31 -0.69
CA ARG A 129 6.64 14.03 0.56
C ARG A 129 5.26 14.67 0.54
N ILE A 130 4.94 15.40 -0.53
CA ILE A 130 3.66 16.12 -0.61
C ILE A 130 2.48 15.16 -0.76
N MET A 131 2.70 13.97 -1.34
CA MET A 131 1.71 12.91 -1.38
C MET A 131 1.50 12.24 0.00
N GLY A 132 2.34 12.50 1.00
CA GLY A 132 2.21 11.97 2.35
C GLY A 132 3.19 10.86 2.68
N GLY A 133 4.26 10.73 1.92
CA GLY A 133 5.32 9.78 2.22
C GLY A 133 6.03 10.10 3.53
N VAL A 134 6.17 9.11 4.40
CA VAL A 134 6.90 9.18 5.67
C VAL A 134 8.09 8.22 5.55
N PRO A 135 9.33 8.71 5.62
CA PRO A 135 10.51 7.85 5.46
C PRO A 135 10.64 6.89 6.65
N ILE A 136 10.88 5.61 6.37
CA ILE A 136 11.16 4.61 7.41
C ILE A 136 12.62 4.81 7.85
N PRO A 137 12.90 5.04 9.14
CA PRO A 137 14.26 5.24 9.60
C PRO A 137 15.09 3.95 9.53
N GLN A 138 16.36 4.08 9.21
CA GLN A 138 17.32 2.97 9.23
C GLN A 138 18.08 2.90 10.58
N LYS A 139 18.16 4.02 11.32
CA LYS A 139 18.84 4.12 12.59
C LYS A 139 17.90 3.78 13.74
N LEU A 140 18.30 2.88 14.64
CA LEU A 140 17.47 2.46 15.79
C LEU A 140 17.04 3.64 16.68
N LYS A 141 17.90 4.63 16.85
CA LYS A 141 17.62 5.84 17.65
C LYS A 141 16.41 6.63 17.11
N ALA A 142 16.22 6.62 15.80
CA ALA A 142 15.12 7.36 15.14
C ALA A 142 13.77 6.63 15.19
N ILE A 143 13.74 5.36 15.56
CA ILE A 143 12.50 4.55 15.56
C ILE A 143 11.44 5.17 16.47
N LYS A 144 11.82 5.61 17.67
CA LYS A 144 10.85 6.22 18.61
C LYS A 144 10.22 7.48 18.06
N THR A 145 11.02 8.36 17.42
CA THR A 145 10.52 9.60 16.80
C THR A 145 9.62 9.29 15.59
N PHE A 146 9.97 8.28 14.83
CA PHE A 146 9.14 7.80 13.73
C PHE A 146 7.81 7.21 14.22
N GLU A 147 7.83 6.33 15.23
CA GLU A 147 6.63 5.75 15.83
C GLU A 147 5.71 6.85 16.38
N LYS A 148 6.29 7.83 17.08
CA LYS A 148 5.53 9.00 17.55
C LYS A 148 4.86 9.76 16.39
N ALA A 149 5.57 9.95 15.28
CA ALA A 149 4.99 10.62 14.12
C ALA A 149 3.83 9.82 13.50
N ILE A 150 3.89 8.48 13.49
CA ILE A 150 2.78 7.63 13.07
C ILE A 150 1.59 7.76 14.04
N ASP A 151 1.86 7.79 15.35
CA ASP A 151 0.84 8.02 16.37
C ASP A 151 0.16 9.38 16.15
N ASP A 152 0.93 10.45 15.97
CA ASP A 152 0.43 11.82 15.72
C ASP A 152 -0.43 11.89 14.44
N ILE A 153 -0.03 11.22 13.36
CA ILE A 153 -0.82 11.11 12.11
C ILE A 153 -2.19 10.49 12.39
N ILE A 154 -2.22 9.42 13.16
CA ILE A 154 -3.43 8.68 13.49
C ILE A 154 -4.33 9.52 14.42
N GLU A 155 -3.78 10.14 15.44
CA GLU A 155 -4.48 10.99 16.41
C GLU A 155 -5.10 12.22 15.74
N ASP A 156 -4.43 12.77 14.70
CA ASP A 156 -4.98 13.85 13.86
C ASP A 156 -6.09 13.36 12.89
N GLY A 157 -6.53 12.11 13.02
CA GLY A 157 -7.59 11.53 12.19
C GLY A 157 -7.20 11.34 10.72
N ARG A 158 -5.89 11.33 10.42
CA ARG A 158 -5.38 11.11 9.08
C ARG A 158 -5.33 9.61 8.77
N TRP A 159 -5.66 9.25 7.53
CA TRP A 159 -5.57 7.87 7.11
C TRP A 159 -4.11 7.45 6.91
N LEU A 160 -3.80 6.21 7.26
CA LEU A 160 -2.47 5.61 7.11
C LEU A 160 -2.52 4.46 6.12
N HIS A 161 -1.66 4.47 5.11
CA HIS A 161 -1.50 3.38 4.16
C HIS A 161 -0.25 2.56 4.45
N VAL A 162 -0.39 1.25 4.36
CA VAL A 162 0.73 0.30 4.55
C VAL A 162 0.70 -0.78 3.47
N TYR A 163 1.87 -1.11 2.96
CA TYR A 163 2.10 -2.34 2.20
C TYR A 163 2.63 -3.42 3.15
N PRO A 164 1.76 -4.28 3.71
CA PRO A 164 2.16 -5.19 4.79
C PRO A 164 3.11 -6.31 4.34
N GLU A 165 3.28 -6.52 3.04
CA GLU A 165 4.28 -7.41 2.47
C GLU A 165 5.73 -6.92 2.71
N GLY A 166 5.92 -5.61 2.94
CA GLY A 166 7.18 -4.98 3.32
C GLY A 166 8.20 -4.79 2.21
N SER A 167 7.93 -5.25 0.99
CA SER A 167 8.77 -5.07 -0.19
C SER A 167 7.92 -5.05 -1.46
N MET A 168 8.40 -4.46 -2.55
CA MET A 168 7.69 -4.44 -3.84
C MET A 168 8.22 -5.53 -4.77
N TRP A 169 7.30 -6.32 -5.35
CA TRP A 169 7.61 -7.30 -6.39
C TRP A 169 6.79 -7.00 -7.65
N TRP A 170 7.41 -6.46 -8.64
CA TRP A 170 6.73 -5.98 -9.85
C TRP A 170 5.96 -7.06 -10.56
N TYR A 171 4.68 -6.80 -10.77
CA TYR A 171 3.74 -7.66 -11.50
C TYR A 171 3.56 -9.06 -10.90
N TYR A 172 3.99 -9.27 -9.64
CA TYR A 172 3.80 -10.54 -8.96
C TYR A 172 2.30 -10.86 -8.83
N PRO A 173 1.86 -12.04 -9.29
CA PRO A 173 0.42 -12.30 -9.40
C PRO A 173 -0.26 -12.71 -8.09
N TYR A 174 0.48 -12.88 -7.01
CA TYR A 174 -0.03 -13.36 -5.73
C TYR A 174 0.13 -12.32 -4.63
N VAL A 175 -0.57 -12.55 -3.50
CA VAL A 175 -0.36 -11.80 -2.25
C VAL A 175 0.65 -12.56 -1.41
N ARG A 176 1.74 -11.90 -1.02
CA ARG A 176 2.77 -12.48 -0.17
C ARG A 176 2.37 -12.41 1.31
N PRO A 177 2.98 -13.21 2.20
CA PRO A 177 2.72 -13.16 3.64
C PRO A 177 2.81 -11.73 4.20
N LEU A 178 1.88 -11.38 5.07
CA LEU A 178 1.78 -10.05 5.65
C LEU A 178 2.60 -9.96 6.94
N LYS A 179 3.37 -8.89 7.11
CA LYS A 179 4.12 -8.62 8.35
C LYS A 179 3.20 -8.07 9.45
N LYS A 180 3.45 -8.47 10.70
CA LYS A 180 2.63 -8.11 11.88
C LYS A 180 2.65 -6.62 12.24
N GLY A 181 3.65 -5.85 11.77
CA GLY A 181 3.92 -4.48 12.25
C GLY A 181 2.71 -3.55 12.16
N CYS A 182 2.07 -3.46 11.00
CA CYS A 182 0.91 -2.58 10.81
C CYS A 182 -0.31 -3.03 11.66
N PHE A 183 -0.50 -4.32 11.86
CA PHE A 183 -1.59 -4.84 12.68
C PHE A 183 -1.39 -4.56 14.18
N LYS A 184 -0.12 -4.50 14.67
CA LYS A 184 0.20 -4.00 16.00
C LYS A 184 -0.19 -2.52 16.16
N THR A 185 0.08 -1.69 15.14
CA THR A 185 -0.35 -0.28 15.10
C THR A 185 -1.88 -0.18 15.06
N ALA A 186 -2.55 -1.00 14.26
CA ALA A 186 -4.00 -1.05 14.22
C ALA A 186 -4.59 -1.43 15.60
N TYR A 187 -4.00 -2.40 16.29
CA TYR A 187 -4.40 -2.78 17.64
C TYR A 187 -4.20 -1.64 18.66
N LYS A 188 -3.02 -1.02 18.66
CA LYS A 188 -2.67 0.08 19.57
C LYS A 188 -3.69 1.23 19.50
N HIS A 189 -4.11 1.61 18.31
CA HIS A 189 -5.01 2.74 18.08
C HIS A 189 -6.45 2.33 17.77
N ASN A 190 -6.78 1.04 17.89
CA ASN A 190 -8.11 0.49 17.56
C ASN A 190 -8.59 0.94 16.17
N LEU A 191 -7.70 0.87 15.17
CA LEU A 191 -8.01 1.32 13.82
C LEU A 191 -8.82 0.28 13.05
N PRO A 192 -9.87 0.71 12.34
CA PRO A 192 -10.44 -0.11 11.30
C PRO A 192 -9.44 -0.27 10.15
N VAL A 193 -9.38 -1.48 9.59
CA VAL A 193 -8.50 -1.85 8.47
C VAL A 193 -9.34 -1.97 7.21
N LEU A 194 -8.93 -1.28 6.15
CA LEU A 194 -9.55 -1.35 4.82
C LEU A 194 -8.60 -2.09 3.86
N PRO A 195 -8.82 -3.38 3.60
CA PRO A 195 -8.00 -4.16 2.71
C PRO A 195 -8.26 -3.80 1.25
N MET A 196 -7.19 -3.78 0.48
CA MET A 196 -7.22 -3.59 -0.97
C MET A 196 -6.27 -4.59 -1.64
N ALA A 197 -6.54 -4.91 -2.90
CA ALA A 197 -5.59 -5.65 -3.69
C ALA A 197 -5.53 -5.14 -5.14
N ILE A 198 -4.31 -5.03 -5.64
CA ILE A 198 -4.02 -4.80 -7.05
C ILE A 198 -3.95 -6.16 -7.75
N SER A 199 -4.65 -6.26 -8.85
CA SER A 199 -4.63 -7.39 -9.77
C SER A 199 -4.50 -6.90 -11.20
N PHE A 200 -4.19 -7.81 -12.12
CA PHE A 200 -3.88 -7.49 -13.49
C PHE A 200 -4.91 -8.06 -14.46
N ARG A 201 -5.05 -7.39 -15.62
CA ARG A 201 -5.98 -7.76 -16.69
C ARG A 201 -5.24 -7.77 -18.04
N PRO A 202 -5.64 -8.63 -18.99
CA PRO A 202 -5.10 -8.59 -20.34
C PRO A 202 -5.53 -7.30 -21.05
N ARG A 203 -4.67 -6.80 -21.92
CA ARG A 203 -5.02 -5.67 -22.80
C ARG A 203 -6.01 -6.12 -23.88
N LYS A 204 -7.12 -5.39 -23.99
CA LYS A 204 -8.17 -5.64 -25.01
C LYS A 204 -8.64 -4.30 -25.58
N GLY A 205 -9.23 -4.36 -26.78
CA GLY A 205 -9.77 -3.17 -27.46
C GLY A 205 -8.70 -2.12 -27.72
N LEU A 206 -9.02 -0.85 -27.50
CA LEU A 206 -8.10 0.28 -27.71
C LEU A 206 -6.79 0.16 -26.91
N PHE A 207 -6.83 -0.46 -25.75
CA PHE A 207 -5.63 -0.68 -24.95
C PHE A 207 -4.67 -1.70 -25.58
N ALA A 208 -5.11 -2.58 -26.50
CA ALA A 208 -4.25 -3.53 -27.19
C ALA A 208 -3.34 -2.84 -28.22
N LEU A 209 -3.72 -1.65 -28.69
CA LEU A 209 -2.93 -0.85 -29.61
C LEU A 209 -1.75 -0.16 -28.93
N TYR A 210 -1.85 0.02 -27.61
CA TYR A 210 -0.89 0.79 -26.83
C TYR A 210 -0.08 -0.14 -25.91
N ASN A 211 1.23 -0.18 -26.05
CA ASN A 211 2.17 -0.95 -25.21
C ASN A 211 1.72 -2.38 -24.84
N LYS A 212 1.99 -3.34 -25.69
CA LYS A 212 1.59 -4.75 -25.53
C LYS A 212 2.27 -5.50 -24.36
N LYS A 213 3.31 -4.92 -23.75
CA LYS A 213 4.19 -5.61 -22.79
C LYS A 213 3.69 -5.56 -21.34
N GLU A 214 2.91 -4.55 -20.96
CA GLU A 214 2.45 -4.36 -19.58
C GLU A 214 0.95 -4.63 -19.45
N PRO A 215 0.49 -5.33 -18.42
CA PRO A 215 -0.93 -5.60 -18.21
C PRO A 215 -1.69 -4.33 -17.80
N LEU A 216 -3.02 -4.39 -17.90
CA LEU A 216 -3.89 -3.38 -17.31
C LEU A 216 -4.05 -3.66 -15.80
N VAL A 217 -4.26 -2.60 -15.05
CA VAL A 217 -4.31 -2.64 -13.58
C VAL A 217 -5.74 -2.50 -13.06
N THR A 218 -6.12 -3.34 -12.12
CA THR A 218 -7.35 -3.19 -11.33
C THR A 218 -6.99 -3.14 -9.85
N ILE A 219 -7.53 -2.18 -9.12
CA ILE A 219 -7.55 -2.21 -7.66
C ILE A 219 -8.96 -2.52 -7.17
N LYS A 220 -9.06 -3.48 -6.27
CA LYS A 220 -10.32 -3.81 -5.58
C LYS A 220 -10.21 -3.43 -4.12
N VAL A 221 -11.29 -2.86 -3.59
CA VAL A 221 -11.38 -2.44 -2.19
C VAL A 221 -12.37 -3.35 -1.48
N GLY A 222 -11.89 -4.06 -0.46
CA GLY A 222 -12.66 -4.96 0.38
C GLY A 222 -13.53 -4.24 1.41
N GLU A 223 -14.15 -4.97 2.30
CA GLU A 223 -14.93 -4.42 3.40
C GLU A 223 -14.02 -3.99 4.55
N LEU A 224 -14.53 -3.03 5.35
CA LEU A 224 -13.85 -2.63 6.59
C LEU A 224 -13.80 -3.79 7.56
N MET A 225 -12.63 -3.99 8.12
CA MET A 225 -12.37 -4.99 9.16
C MET A 225 -12.07 -4.30 10.49
N TYR A 226 -12.57 -4.87 11.55
CA TYR A 226 -12.38 -4.39 12.91
C TYR A 226 -11.66 -5.46 13.72
N LEU A 227 -10.91 -5.03 14.71
CA LEU A 227 -10.31 -5.90 15.71
C LEU A 227 -11.39 -6.56 16.54
N ASP A 228 -11.22 -7.84 16.82
CA ASP A 228 -12.05 -8.54 17.82
C ASP A 228 -11.52 -8.19 19.21
N LYS A 229 -12.32 -7.43 19.95
CA LYS A 229 -11.98 -6.97 21.30
C LYS A 229 -12.20 -8.04 22.39
N SER A 230 -12.81 -9.16 22.03
CA SER A 230 -12.97 -10.30 22.96
C SER A 230 -11.70 -11.14 23.07
N LEU A 231 -10.78 -11.00 22.10
CA LEU A 231 -9.53 -11.74 22.04
C LEU A 231 -8.41 -11.04 22.81
N GLU A 232 -7.50 -11.83 23.33
CA GLU A 232 -6.23 -11.35 23.86
C GLU A 232 -5.40 -10.66 22.76
N LYS A 233 -4.52 -9.74 23.16
CA LYS A 233 -3.78 -8.86 22.25
C LYS A 233 -3.13 -9.58 21.06
N ASN A 234 -2.41 -10.67 21.34
CA ASN A 234 -1.68 -11.38 20.28
C ASN A 234 -2.63 -12.12 19.33
N ASP A 235 -3.70 -12.67 19.86
CA ASP A 235 -4.72 -13.39 19.11
C ASP A 235 -5.56 -12.41 18.26
N ALA A 236 -5.92 -11.25 18.81
CA ALA A 236 -6.60 -10.19 18.06
C ALA A 236 -5.74 -9.67 16.87
N ILE A 237 -4.42 -9.53 17.08
CA ILE A 237 -3.49 -9.12 16.03
C ILE A 237 -3.37 -10.22 14.97
N PHE A 238 -3.29 -11.48 15.37
CA PHE A 238 -3.19 -12.61 14.45
C PHE A 238 -4.50 -12.80 13.66
N ASP A 239 -5.64 -12.69 14.34
CA ASP A 239 -6.96 -12.78 13.70
C ASP A 239 -7.13 -11.75 12.59
N ILE A 240 -6.92 -10.45 12.89
CA ILE A 240 -7.10 -9.41 11.87
C ILE A 240 -6.06 -9.53 10.75
N GLN A 241 -4.83 -9.96 11.03
CA GLN A 241 -3.81 -10.23 10.02
C GLN A 241 -4.24 -11.36 9.09
N SER A 242 -4.76 -12.46 9.64
CA SER A 242 -5.19 -13.63 8.88
C SER A 242 -6.41 -13.32 8.01
N ARG A 243 -7.42 -12.65 8.58
CA ARG A 243 -8.60 -12.19 7.83
C ARG A 243 -8.23 -11.23 6.72
N ALA A 244 -7.33 -10.29 6.97
CA ALA A 244 -6.87 -9.33 5.99
C ALA A 244 -6.09 -10.01 4.85
N TYR A 245 -5.24 -11.00 5.18
CA TYR A 245 -4.53 -11.79 4.18
C TYR A 245 -5.49 -12.55 3.26
N HIS A 246 -6.44 -13.25 3.84
CA HIS A 246 -7.46 -14.00 3.10
C HIS A 246 -8.30 -13.08 2.19
N GLU A 247 -8.77 -11.96 2.72
CA GLU A 247 -9.53 -10.98 1.92
C GLU A 247 -8.71 -10.42 0.77
N MET A 248 -7.44 -10.07 1.01
CA MET A 248 -6.57 -9.57 -0.05
C MET A 248 -6.35 -10.61 -1.16
N GLN A 249 -6.27 -11.89 -0.83
CA GLN A 249 -6.22 -12.97 -1.82
C GLN A 249 -7.50 -13.01 -2.66
N ILE A 250 -8.67 -12.99 -2.04
CA ILE A 250 -9.97 -12.95 -2.73
C ILE A 250 -10.05 -11.72 -3.65
N LEU A 251 -9.67 -10.55 -3.17
CA LEU A 251 -9.66 -9.31 -3.95
C LEU A 251 -8.69 -9.39 -5.14
N ALA A 252 -7.54 -10.04 -4.97
CA ALA A 252 -6.59 -10.31 -6.05
C ALA A 252 -7.11 -11.37 -7.06
N GLY A 253 -8.23 -12.03 -6.75
CA GLY A 253 -8.82 -13.09 -7.56
C GLY A 253 -8.10 -14.43 -7.41
N ILE A 254 -7.40 -14.64 -6.30
CA ILE A 254 -6.77 -15.90 -5.95
C ILE A 254 -7.84 -16.78 -5.28
N THR A 255 -8.02 -17.98 -5.77
CA THR A 255 -8.95 -18.96 -5.21
C THR A 255 -8.18 -20.15 -4.65
N PRO A 256 -8.74 -20.90 -3.68
CA PRO A 256 -8.10 -22.13 -3.17
C PRO A 256 -7.77 -23.16 -4.25
N ASP A 257 -8.51 -23.13 -5.37
CA ASP A 257 -8.29 -24.01 -6.52
C ASP A 257 -7.15 -23.54 -7.45
N ASP A 258 -6.53 -22.38 -7.17
CA ASP A 258 -5.37 -21.94 -7.93
C ASP A 258 -4.18 -22.86 -7.59
N PRO A 259 -3.62 -23.62 -8.59
CA PRO A 259 -2.60 -24.63 -8.32
C PRO A 259 -1.36 -24.08 -7.62
N ASP A 260 -1.11 -22.80 -7.74
CA ASP A 260 0.03 -22.16 -7.09
C ASP A 260 -0.29 -21.68 -5.64
N TYR A 261 -1.58 -21.68 -5.25
CA TYR A 261 -2.02 -21.24 -3.91
C TYR A 261 -1.41 -22.09 -2.80
N GLN A 262 -1.47 -23.41 -2.94
CA GLN A 262 -0.95 -24.36 -1.95
C GLN A 262 0.58 -24.29 -1.80
N THR A 263 1.30 -23.90 -2.87
CA THR A 263 2.76 -23.77 -2.85
C THR A 263 3.20 -22.54 -2.05
N LEU A 264 2.36 -21.50 -1.98
CA LEU A 264 2.64 -20.27 -1.25
C LEU A 264 2.38 -20.40 0.25
N GLU A 265 1.34 -21.15 0.66
CA GLU A 265 1.08 -21.44 2.07
C GLU A 265 2.22 -22.26 2.70
N ARG A 266 2.77 -23.25 1.96
CA ARG A 266 3.90 -24.08 2.45
C ARG A 266 5.22 -23.31 2.58
N LYS A 267 5.40 -22.18 1.88
CA LYS A 267 6.61 -21.34 1.98
C LYS A 267 6.50 -20.21 3.01
N GLY A 268 5.33 -19.99 3.57
CA GLY A 268 5.04 -18.94 4.55
C GLY A 268 4.82 -19.44 5.98
N SER A 269 4.85 -20.75 6.19
CA SER A 269 4.73 -21.40 7.52
C SER A 269 6.09 -21.60 8.20
#